data_d6d27d741021969b5cd9f352a20cbfc0
#
_entry.id   d6d27d741021969b5cd9f352a20cbfc0
#
_cell.length_a   1.000
_cell.length_b   1.000
_cell.length_c   1.000
_cell.angle_alpha   90.00
_cell.angle_beta   90.00
_cell.angle_gamma   90.00
#
_symmetry.space_group_name_H-M   'P 1'
#
loop_
_entity.id
_entity.type
_entity.pdbx_description
1 polymer ?
#
loop_
_entity_poly.entity_id
_entity_poly.type
_entity_poly.pdbx_seq_one_letter_code
_entity_poly.pdbx_strand_id
1 'polypeptide(L)'
;MKIVCKLSEDDTYTVPDCKYININNSKEFWYKFWDTKNVFPIFYQDEALDMLYLSLFVFGADRLILRDNGKDAWSRDIELHMPVLAYEKWSELKSSVQDMLNFLTGDHWIIEFRPRGYIDKEIKARKRWKRVKNYNDDISKVCMFSGGLDSCIGALDLLSLQENKEKILFVSHYGGGKGTKEYQDALKKQLIHSYGIKGNQFIQNHASVMDGEEDTTSTSFF
;
A
#
# COMPACT_ATOMS: atom_id res chain seq x y z
N MET A 1 7.21 -11.97 -17.65
CA MET A 1 6.98 -12.96 -16.56
C MET A 1 5.54 -12.87 -16.10
N LYS A 2 4.88 -14.01 -15.85
CA LYS A 2 3.49 -14.04 -15.35
C LYS A 2 3.46 -14.22 -13.85
N ILE A 3 2.65 -13.42 -13.15
CA ILE A 3 2.48 -13.46 -11.69
C ILE A 3 0.99 -13.63 -11.37
N VAL A 4 0.67 -14.63 -10.59
CA VAL A 4 -0.67 -14.82 -10.02
C VAL A 4 -0.67 -14.35 -8.58
N CYS A 5 -1.47 -13.33 -8.31
CA CYS A 5 -1.66 -12.74 -7.00
C CYS A 5 -2.69 -13.54 -6.19
N LYS A 6 -2.36 -13.90 -4.96
CA LYS A 6 -3.23 -14.66 -4.06
C LYS A 6 -3.44 -13.91 -2.75
N LEU A 7 -4.70 -13.89 -2.28
CA LEU A 7 -5.11 -13.31 -1.01
C LEU A 7 -5.52 -14.38 0.01
N SER A 8 -5.59 -15.65 -0.41
CA SER A 8 -5.95 -16.79 0.42
C SER A 8 -5.23 -18.05 -0.08
N GLU A 9 -4.96 -18.97 0.82
CA GLU A 9 -4.44 -20.29 0.47
C GLU A 9 -5.45 -21.12 -0.35
N ASP A 10 -6.74 -20.84 -0.18
CA ASP A 10 -7.82 -21.56 -0.90
C ASP A 10 -8.00 -21.07 -2.35
N ASP A 11 -7.25 -20.04 -2.77
CA ASP A 11 -7.30 -19.53 -4.13
C ASP A 11 -6.59 -20.49 -5.09
N THR A 12 -7.36 -21.26 -5.84
CA THR A 12 -6.87 -22.28 -6.79
C THR A 12 -6.55 -21.73 -8.18
N TYR A 13 -6.77 -20.44 -8.42
CA TYR A 13 -6.51 -19.83 -9.73
C TYR A 13 -5.03 -19.96 -10.11
N THR A 14 -4.78 -20.30 -11.38
CA THR A 14 -3.44 -20.43 -11.95
C THR A 14 -3.46 -20.15 -13.45
N VAL A 15 -2.32 -19.78 -14.00
CA VAL A 15 -2.08 -19.71 -15.44
C VAL A 15 -0.77 -20.44 -15.78
N PRO A 16 -0.57 -20.91 -17.02
CA PRO A 16 0.69 -21.58 -17.41
C PRO A 16 1.91 -20.69 -17.20
N ASP A 17 2.99 -21.28 -16.70
CA ASP A 17 4.30 -20.64 -16.51
C ASP A 17 4.27 -19.37 -15.62
N CYS A 18 3.47 -19.41 -14.55
CA CYS A 18 3.36 -18.31 -13.58
C CYS A 18 4.19 -18.54 -12.31
N LYS A 19 4.59 -17.44 -11.69
CA LYS A 19 4.97 -17.38 -10.27
C LYS A 19 3.78 -16.90 -9.43
N TYR A 20 3.82 -17.17 -8.14
CA TYR A 20 2.78 -16.74 -7.21
C TYR A 20 3.31 -15.68 -6.26
N ILE A 21 2.46 -14.69 -5.94
CA ILE A 21 2.65 -13.83 -4.78
C ILE A 21 1.45 -14.05 -3.86
N ASN A 22 1.69 -14.66 -2.70
CA ASN A 22 0.67 -14.85 -1.67
C ASN A 22 0.97 -13.92 -0.49
N ILE A 23 0.27 -12.79 -0.42
CA ILE A 23 0.47 -11.82 0.67
C ILE A 23 -0.01 -12.29 2.04
N ASN A 24 -0.69 -13.44 2.12
CA ASN A 24 -1.03 -14.08 3.40
C ASN A 24 0.04 -15.06 3.88
N ASN A 25 1.00 -15.41 3.03
CA ASN A 25 2.16 -16.19 3.45
C ASN A 25 3.18 -15.28 4.13
N SER A 26 3.15 -15.24 5.47
CA SER A 26 4.04 -14.39 6.27
C SER A 26 5.53 -14.73 6.14
N LYS A 27 5.89 -15.86 5.55
CA LYS A 27 7.28 -16.23 5.25
C LYS A 27 7.82 -15.55 3.98
N GLU A 28 6.93 -15.24 3.04
CA GLU A 28 7.28 -14.62 1.76
C GLU A 28 7.00 -13.12 1.76
N PHE A 29 5.84 -12.74 2.34
CA PHE A 29 5.38 -11.36 2.31
C PHE A 29 4.83 -10.93 3.68
N TRP A 30 5.31 -9.83 4.21
CA TRP A 30 4.80 -9.27 5.45
C TRP A 30 4.35 -7.83 5.24
N TYR A 31 3.15 -7.50 5.72
CA TYR A 31 2.63 -6.13 5.71
C TYR A 31 1.79 -5.85 6.95
N LYS A 32 1.89 -4.61 7.43
CA LYS A 32 1.19 -4.14 8.60
C LYS A 32 0.11 -3.14 8.18
N PHE A 33 -1.10 -3.63 8.03
CA PHE A 33 -2.26 -2.79 7.72
C PHE A 33 -3.44 -3.08 8.65
N TRP A 34 -3.76 -4.37 8.82
CA TRP A 34 -4.94 -4.80 9.59
C TRP A 34 -4.79 -4.64 11.10
N ASP A 35 -3.57 -4.42 11.60
CA ASP A 35 -3.26 -4.18 13.01
C ASP A 35 -3.39 -2.71 13.41
N THR A 36 -3.59 -1.81 12.45
CA THR A 36 -3.83 -0.39 12.74
C THR A 36 -5.15 -0.25 13.47
N LYS A 37 -5.13 0.51 14.58
CA LYS A 37 -6.36 0.85 15.28
C LYS A 37 -7.25 1.62 14.32
N ASN A 38 -8.55 1.32 14.36
CA ASN A 38 -9.52 1.96 13.48
C ASN A 38 -9.54 3.47 13.72
N VAL A 39 -8.96 4.22 12.80
CA VAL A 39 -8.89 5.69 12.84
C VAL A 39 -9.79 6.33 11.79
N PHE A 40 -10.39 5.51 10.92
CA PHE A 40 -11.27 5.97 9.84
C PHE A 40 -12.75 5.95 10.26
N PRO A 41 -13.54 6.92 9.84
CA PRO A 41 -14.97 7.04 10.18
C PRO A 41 -15.83 5.92 9.57
N ILE A 42 -15.41 5.39 8.43
CA ILE A 42 -16.08 4.29 7.73
C ILE A 42 -15.11 3.15 7.46
N PHE A 43 -15.66 1.95 7.30
CA PHE A 43 -14.85 0.82 6.78
C PHE A 43 -14.50 1.08 5.32
N TYR A 44 -13.37 0.53 4.89
CA TYR A 44 -12.86 0.72 3.54
C TYR A 44 -13.87 0.30 2.48
N GLN A 45 -13.98 1.11 1.43
CA GLN A 45 -14.71 0.76 0.22
C GLN A 45 -13.96 -0.34 -0.54
N ASP A 46 -14.66 -1.06 -1.40
CA ASP A 46 -14.11 -2.20 -2.14
C ASP A 46 -12.95 -1.78 -3.03
N GLU A 47 -13.07 -0.64 -3.69
CA GLU A 47 -12.02 -0.06 -4.53
C GLU A 47 -10.77 0.35 -3.73
N ALA A 48 -10.96 0.82 -2.50
CA ALA A 48 -9.84 1.18 -1.63
C ALA A 48 -9.08 -0.07 -1.14
N LEU A 49 -9.78 -1.17 -0.86
CA LEU A 49 -9.15 -2.45 -0.55
C LEU A 49 -8.41 -3.03 -1.75
N ASP A 50 -9.02 -2.95 -2.93
CA ASP A 50 -8.39 -3.41 -4.16
C ASP A 50 -7.14 -2.58 -4.49
N MET A 51 -7.18 -1.25 -4.29
CA MET A 51 -6.01 -0.38 -4.47
C MET A 51 -4.88 -0.72 -3.49
N LEU A 52 -5.21 -1.02 -2.22
CA LEU A 52 -4.23 -1.49 -1.25
C LEU A 52 -3.53 -2.76 -1.75
N TYR A 53 -4.31 -3.75 -2.22
CA TYR A 53 -3.73 -5.00 -2.69
C TYR A 53 -2.97 -4.82 -4.01
N LEU A 54 -3.44 -3.96 -4.92
CA LEU A 54 -2.70 -3.60 -6.12
C LEU A 54 -1.31 -3.07 -5.76
N SER A 55 -1.24 -2.11 -4.85
CA SER A 55 0.05 -1.56 -4.42
C SER A 55 0.96 -2.60 -3.76
N LEU A 56 0.42 -3.50 -2.93
CA LEU A 56 1.21 -4.57 -2.32
C LEU A 56 1.72 -5.59 -3.35
N PHE A 57 0.90 -5.95 -4.34
CA PHE A 57 1.31 -6.88 -5.39
C PHE A 57 2.32 -6.27 -6.36
N VAL A 58 2.15 -5.00 -6.73
CA VAL A 58 3.13 -4.27 -7.55
C VAL A 58 4.46 -4.17 -6.81
N PHE A 59 4.43 -3.81 -5.51
CA PHE A 59 5.63 -3.80 -4.66
C PHE A 59 6.29 -5.19 -4.60
N GLY A 60 5.50 -6.25 -4.41
CA GLY A 60 6.02 -7.63 -4.39
C GLY A 60 6.63 -8.03 -5.72
N ALA A 61 5.98 -7.73 -6.83
CA ALA A 61 6.49 -8.03 -8.17
C ALA A 61 7.80 -7.28 -8.46
N ASP A 62 7.88 -6.01 -8.08
CA ASP A 62 9.08 -5.19 -8.24
C ASP A 62 10.29 -5.77 -7.49
N ARG A 63 10.09 -6.35 -6.32
CA ARG A 63 11.15 -6.96 -5.51
C ARG A 63 11.52 -8.38 -5.93
N LEU A 64 10.58 -9.14 -6.49
CA LEU A 64 10.78 -10.54 -6.88
C LEU A 64 11.32 -10.72 -8.30
N ILE A 65 11.22 -9.70 -9.14
CA ILE A 65 11.67 -9.74 -10.53
C ILE A 65 12.82 -8.77 -10.70
N LEU A 66 14.04 -9.30 -10.75
CA LEU A 66 15.23 -8.49 -10.96
C LEU A 66 15.22 -7.83 -12.34
N ARG A 67 15.67 -6.58 -12.42
CA ARG A 67 15.82 -5.85 -13.68
C ARG A 67 16.84 -6.48 -14.63
N ASP A 68 17.87 -7.09 -14.09
CA ASP A 68 18.91 -7.81 -14.85
C ASP A 68 18.32 -8.94 -15.70
N ASN A 69 17.13 -9.45 -15.37
CA ASN A 69 16.42 -10.45 -16.16
C ASN A 69 15.58 -9.84 -17.31
N GLY A 70 15.55 -8.53 -17.45
CA GLY A 70 14.90 -7.83 -18.56
C GLY A 70 15.67 -7.96 -19.87
N LYS A 71 14.99 -7.74 -21.01
CA LYS A 71 15.59 -7.86 -22.35
C LYS A 71 16.77 -6.91 -22.59
N ASP A 72 16.75 -5.76 -21.95
CA ASP A 72 17.73 -4.67 -22.01
C ASP A 72 18.44 -4.44 -20.65
N ALA A 73 18.33 -5.41 -19.72
CA ALA A 73 18.76 -5.32 -18.34
C ALA A 73 18.17 -4.12 -17.58
N TRP A 74 17.06 -3.55 -18.04
CA TRP A 74 16.38 -2.42 -17.44
C TRP A 74 14.87 -2.61 -17.38
N SER A 75 14.21 -2.84 -18.53
CA SER A 75 12.75 -2.96 -18.63
C SER A 75 12.31 -4.43 -18.50
N ARG A 76 11.25 -4.65 -17.74
CA ARG A 76 10.67 -5.98 -17.51
C ARG A 76 9.30 -6.09 -18.18
N ASP A 77 8.99 -7.24 -18.73
CA ASP A 77 7.63 -7.60 -19.18
C ASP A 77 6.94 -8.35 -18.03
N ILE A 78 5.95 -7.73 -17.38
CA ILE A 78 5.26 -8.25 -16.19
C ILE A 78 3.77 -8.38 -16.47
N GLU A 79 3.25 -9.61 -16.43
CA GLU A 79 1.82 -9.89 -16.51
C GLU A 79 1.30 -10.24 -15.12
N LEU A 80 0.41 -9.40 -14.56
CA LEU A 80 -0.09 -9.51 -13.20
C LEU A 80 -1.57 -9.92 -13.19
N HIS A 81 -1.89 -11.10 -12.66
CA HIS A 81 -3.26 -11.60 -12.49
C HIS A 81 -3.74 -11.30 -11.08
N MET A 82 -4.60 -10.30 -10.93
CA MET A 82 -5.00 -9.76 -9.63
C MET A 82 -6.48 -9.99 -9.30
N PRO A 83 -6.81 -10.55 -8.12
CA PRO A 83 -8.19 -10.65 -7.63
C PRO A 83 -8.70 -9.33 -7.07
N VAL A 84 -9.88 -8.88 -7.51
CA VAL A 84 -10.50 -7.60 -7.11
C VAL A 84 -11.96 -7.78 -6.70
N LEU A 85 -12.44 -6.94 -5.78
CA LEU A 85 -13.85 -6.87 -5.36
C LEU A 85 -14.70 -6.09 -6.36
N ALA A 86 -14.22 -4.92 -6.80
CA ALA A 86 -14.93 -4.03 -7.71
C ALA A 86 -14.56 -4.34 -9.18
N TYR A 87 -14.75 -5.59 -9.61
CA TYR A 87 -14.27 -6.11 -10.90
C TYR A 87 -14.65 -5.26 -12.12
N GLU A 88 -15.92 -4.84 -12.24
CA GLU A 88 -16.38 -4.05 -13.38
C GLU A 88 -15.60 -2.72 -13.50
N LYS A 89 -15.47 -2.00 -12.39
CA LYS A 89 -14.72 -0.73 -12.36
C LYS A 89 -13.25 -0.90 -12.72
N TRP A 90 -12.61 -1.93 -12.16
CA TRP A 90 -11.20 -2.21 -12.45
C TRP A 90 -10.98 -2.65 -13.89
N SER A 91 -11.94 -3.38 -14.47
CA SER A 91 -11.90 -3.79 -15.88
C SER A 91 -12.00 -2.59 -16.82
N GLU A 92 -12.83 -1.60 -16.51
CA GLU A 92 -12.92 -0.35 -17.25
C GLU A 92 -11.63 0.48 -17.15
N LEU A 93 -10.97 0.45 -15.98
CA LEU A 93 -9.74 1.21 -15.72
C LEU A 93 -8.46 0.47 -16.11
N LYS A 94 -8.55 -0.74 -16.64
CA LYS A 94 -7.40 -1.62 -16.91
C LYS A 94 -6.29 -0.92 -17.69
N SER A 95 -6.62 -0.26 -18.80
CA SER A 95 -5.64 0.47 -19.63
C SER A 95 -4.96 1.60 -18.83
N SER A 96 -5.75 2.40 -18.10
CA SER A 96 -5.22 3.52 -17.32
C SER A 96 -4.27 3.05 -16.21
N VAL A 97 -4.56 1.91 -15.57
CA VAL A 97 -3.69 1.31 -14.56
C VAL A 97 -2.38 0.82 -15.19
N GLN A 98 -2.46 0.17 -16.36
CA GLN A 98 -1.27 -0.27 -17.10
C GLN A 98 -0.40 0.92 -17.50
N ASP A 99 -0.99 1.97 -18.08
CA ASP A 99 -0.27 3.17 -18.51
C ASP A 99 0.40 3.87 -17.31
N MET A 100 -0.31 3.97 -16.18
CA MET A 100 0.25 4.51 -14.95
C MET A 100 1.46 3.69 -14.47
N LEU A 101 1.36 2.37 -14.40
CA LEU A 101 2.45 1.52 -13.96
C LEU A 101 3.62 1.55 -14.93
N ASN A 102 3.38 1.51 -16.25
CA ASN A 102 4.41 1.64 -17.27
C ASN A 102 5.19 2.94 -17.11
N PHE A 103 4.48 4.05 -16.94
CA PHE A 103 5.10 5.37 -16.74
C PHE A 103 5.93 5.43 -15.45
N LEU A 104 5.37 4.95 -14.35
CA LEU A 104 6.02 5.04 -13.03
C LEU A 104 7.25 4.12 -12.90
N THR A 105 7.24 2.93 -13.52
CA THR A 105 8.30 1.94 -13.32
C THR A 105 9.30 1.90 -14.48
N GLY A 106 8.91 2.34 -15.66
CA GLY A 106 9.66 2.10 -16.90
C GLY A 106 9.58 0.64 -17.37
N ASP A 107 8.73 -0.18 -16.74
CA ASP A 107 8.47 -1.56 -17.15
C ASP A 107 7.24 -1.63 -18.06
N HIS A 108 7.01 -2.77 -18.67
CA HIS A 108 5.82 -3.06 -19.45
C HIS A 108 4.88 -3.98 -18.66
N TRP A 109 3.78 -3.39 -18.14
CA TRP A 109 2.79 -4.09 -17.34
C TRP A 109 1.58 -4.49 -18.16
N ILE A 110 1.16 -5.74 -17.99
CA ILE A 110 -0.13 -6.27 -18.44
C ILE A 110 -0.88 -6.67 -17.17
N ILE A 111 -2.05 -6.08 -16.93
CA ILE A 111 -2.85 -6.38 -15.75
C ILE A 111 -4.08 -7.19 -16.17
N GLU A 112 -4.30 -8.32 -15.51
CA GLU A 112 -5.51 -9.13 -15.68
C GLU A 112 -6.26 -9.17 -14.36
N PHE A 113 -7.38 -8.43 -14.30
CA PHE A 113 -8.26 -8.45 -13.15
C PHE A 113 -9.18 -9.65 -13.17
N ARG A 114 -9.46 -10.22 -12.00
CA ARG A 114 -10.41 -11.32 -11.82
C ARG A 114 -11.30 -11.07 -10.60
N PRO A 115 -12.61 -11.43 -10.65
CA PRO A 115 -13.50 -11.19 -9.53
C PRO A 115 -13.15 -12.05 -8.32
N ARG A 116 -13.39 -11.50 -7.11
CA ARG A 116 -13.27 -12.20 -5.83
C ARG A 116 -14.36 -11.80 -4.85
N GLY A 117 -14.55 -12.60 -3.81
CA GLY A 117 -15.29 -12.21 -2.62
C GLY A 117 -14.37 -11.63 -1.52
N TYR A 118 -14.98 -11.22 -0.40
CA TYR A 118 -14.24 -10.82 0.79
C TYR A 118 -13.48 -12.00 1.40
N ILE A 119 -12.24 -11.76 1.80
CA ILE A 119 -11.43 -12.73 2.54
C ILE A 119 -11.72 -12.62 4.04
N ASP A 120 -11.36 -13.68 4.78
CA ASP A 120 -11.59 -13.77 6.23
C ASP A 120 -11.00 -12.60 7.04
N LYS A 121 -9.82 -12.10 6.66
CA LYS A 121 -9.20 -10.94 7.31
C LYS A 121 -10.08 -9.69 7.19
N GLU A 122 -10.62 -9.44 6.01
CA GLU A 122 -11.51 -8.30 5.74
C GLU A 122 -12.82 -8.43 6.51
N ILE A 123 -13.42 -9.62 6.53
CA ILE A 123 -14.66 -9.92 7.28
C ILE A 123 -14.42 -9.71 8.78
N LYS A 124 -13.32 -10.22 9.33
CA LYS A 124 -12.94 -10.06 10.74
C LYS A 124 -12.66 -8.60 11.07
N ALA A 125 -11.94 -7.88 10.21
CA ALA A 125 -11.66 -6.46 10.39
C ALA A 125 -12.93 -5.61 10.37
N ARG A 126 -13.87 -5.88 9.44
CA ARG A 126 -15.18 -5.20 9.37
C ARG A 126 -16.03 -5.44 10.61
N LYS A 127 -16.04 -6.67 11.12
CA LYS A 127 -16.76 -7.00 12.39
C LYS A 127 -16.15 -6.29 13.59
N ARG A 128 -14.81 -6.25 13.67
CA ARG A 128 -14.09 -5.53 14.72
C ARG A 128 -14.34 -4.04 14.66
N TRP A 129 -14.28 -3.45 13.46
CA TRP A 129 -14.53 -2.04 13.23
C TRP A 129 -15.91 -1.60 13.72
N LYS A 130 -16.98 -2.35 13.46
CA LYS A 130 -18.35 -2.06 13.93
C LYS A 130 -18.49 -1.99 15.45
N ARG A 131 -17.55 -2.56 16.22
CA ARG A 131 -17.57 -2.60 17.69
C ARG A 131 -16.83 -1.43 18.34
N VAL A 132 -16.00 -0.73 17.61
CA VAL A 132 -15.19 0.37 18.14
C VAL A 132 -15.93 1.68 17.92
N LYS A 133 -16.20 2.42 19.01
CA LYS A 133 -17.02 3.64 18.99
C LYS A 133 -16.20 4.95 18.90
N ASN A 134 -14.87 4.88 18.89
CA ASN A 134 -14.02 6.07 18.95
C ASN A 134 -13.33 6.28 17.60
N TYR A 135 -14.04 6.85 16.66
CA TYR A 135 -13.48 7.29 15.40
C TYR A 135 -13.05 8.75 15.49
N ASN A 136 -12.04 9.12 14.71
CA ASN A 136 -11.90 10.49 14.27
C ASN A 136 -12.96 10.74 13.19
N ASP A 137 -14.21 10.93 13.58
CA ASP A 137 -15.34 11.17 12.67
C ASP A 137 -15.14 12.41 11.78
N ASP A 138 -14.15 13.23 12.10
CA ASP A 138 -13.91 14.55 11.55
C ASP A 138 -12.66 14.64 10.66
N ILE A 139 -12.03 13.54 10.26
CA ILE A 139 -10.88 13.62 9.35
C ILE A 139 -11.34 14.17 8.00
N SER A 140 -10.85 15.35 7.65
CA SER A 140 -11.16 16.04 6.39
C SER A 140 -9.98 16.07 5.42
N LYS A 141 -8.76 15.81 5.90
CA LYS A 141 -7.53 15.83 5.10
C LYS A 141 -6.63 14.65 5.44
N VAL A 142 -6.00 14.12 4.40
CA VAL A 142 -4.95 13.10 4.52
C VAL A 142 -3.66 13.69 3.97
N CYS A 143 -2.59 13.62 4.75
CA CYS A 143 -1.26 14.07 4.36
C CYS A 143 -0.33 12.86 4.30
N MET A 144 0.28 12.64 3.13
CA MET A 144 1.36 11.66 3.02
C MET A 144 2.59 12.18 3.74
N PHE A 145 3.14 11.37 4.65
CA PHE A 145 4.21 11.76 5.56
C PHE A 145 5.37 10.76 5.47
N SER A 146 6.19 10.90 4.43
CA SER A 146 7.31 9.99 4.15
C SER A 146 8.50 10.15 5.11
N GLY A 147 8.60 11.29 5.79
CA GLY A 147 9.76 11.66 6.62
C GLY A 147 10.85 12.40 5.85
N GLY A 148 10.68 12.64 4.55
CA GLY A 148 11.54 13.51 3.74
C GLY A 148 11.17 14.99 3.89
N LEU A 149 12.02 15.87 3.34
CA LEU A 149 11.88 17.33 3.46
C LEU A 149 10.54 17.83 2.91
N ASP A 150 10.16 17.41 1.71
CA ASP A 150 8.94 17.90 1.04
C ASP A 150 7.68 17.52 1.83
N SER A 151 7.61 16.27 2.31
CA SER A 151 6.48 15.81 3.14
C SER A 151 6.44 16.51 4.49
N CYS A 152 7.59 16.90 5.05
CA CYS A 152 7.68 17.66 6.27
C CYS A 152 7.18 19.10 6.04
N ILE A 153 7.61 19.77 4.99
CA ILE A 153 7.16 21.13 4.62
C ILE A 153 5.65 21.11 4.38
N GLY A 154 5.13 20.17 3.59
CA GLY A 154 3.70 20.02 3.35
C GLY A 154 2.88 19.80 4.63
N ALA A 155 3.41 19.05 5.59
CA ALA A 155 2.78 18.85 6.89
C ALA A 155 2.79 20.15 7.72
N LEU A 156 3.91 20.91 7.72
CA LEU A 156 4.04 22.19 8.41
C LEU A 156 3.07 23.24 7.83
N ASP A 157 2.98 23.33 6.51
CA ASP A 157 2.06 24.24 5.81
C ASP A 157 0.60 23.92 6.20
N LEU A 158 0.21 22.63 6.12
CA LEU A 158 -1.13 22.20 6.53
C LEU A 158 -1.43 22.54 7.98
N LEU A 159 -0.49 22.33 8.89
CA LEU A 159 -0.66 22.60 10.32
C LEU A 159 -0.65 24.10 10.65
N SER A 160 0.07 24.90 9.88
CA SER A 160 0.15 26.35 10.09
C SER A 160 -1.08 27.09 9.56
N LEU A 161 -1.67 26.61 8.45
CA LEU A 161 -2.80 27.23 7.78
C LEU A 161 -4.17 26.79 8.29
N GLN A 162 -4.24 25.75 9.15
CA GLN A 162 -5.51 25.14 9.53
C GLN A 162 -5.94 25.51 10.96
N GLU A 163 -7.18 25.97 11.10
CA GLU A 163 -7.84 26.14 12.41
C GLU A 163 -8.18 24.78 13.06
N ASN A 164 -8.41 23.73 12.26
CA ASN A 164 -8.82 22.39 12.70
C ASN A 164 -7.71 21.36 12.47
N LYS A 165 -6.61 21.46 13.18
CA LYS A 165 -5.45 20.56 13.09
C LYS A 165 -5.78 19.10 13.42
N GLU A 166 -6.77 18.88 14.29
CA GLU A 166 -7.26 17.55 14.69
C GLU A 166 -7.92 16.77 13.54
N LYS A 167 -8.30 17.46 12.45
CA LYS A 167 -8.93 16.85 11.28
C LYS A 167 -7.94 16.37 10.21
N ILE A 168 -6.64 16.44 10.47
CA ILE A 168 -5.59 15.99 9.56
C ILE A 168 -5.10 14.62 9.98
N LEU A 169 -5.07 13.67 9.04
CA LEU A 169 -4.47 12.35 9.21
C LEU A 169 -3.14 12.28 8.45
N PHE A 170 -2.07 11.96 9.15
CA PHE A 170 -0.74 11.74 8.56
C PHE A 170 -0.53 10.26 8.30
N VAL A 171 -0.20 9.91 7.07
CA VAL A 171 0.00 8.52 6.64
C VAL A 171 1.43 8.34 6.17
N SER A 172 2.13 7.40 6.78
CA SER A 172 3.52 7.04 6.49
C SER A 172 3.62 5.61 6.00
N HIS A 173 4.60 5.37 5.15
CA HIS A 173 5.08 4.04 4.82
C HIS A 173 6.59 3.96 5.05
N TYR A 174 7.10 2.80 5.47
CA TYR A 174 8.54 2.52 5.50
C TYR A 174 8.81 1.10 4.97
N GLY A 175 9.79 0.99 4.08
CA GLY A 175 10.13 -0.26 3.38
C GLY A 175 11.20 -1.11 4.08
N GLY A 176 11.38 -0.99 5.40
CA GLY A 176 12.35 -1.80 6.16
C GLY A 176 13.68 -1.12 6.47
N GLY A 177 14.00 0.01 5.87
CA GLY A 177 15.19 0.80 6.20
C GLY A 177 15.10 1.39 7.62
N LYS A 178 16.08 1.06 8.51
CA LYS A 178 16.05 1.53 9.91
C LYS A 178 16.01 3.05 10.02
N GLY A 179 16.77 3.76 9.19
CA GLY A 179 16.83 5.23 9.22
C GLY A 179 15.51 5.91 8.92
N THR A 180 14.76 5.46 7.92
CA THR A 180 13.48 6.09 7.52
C THR A 180 12.47 6.10 8.66
N LYS A 181 12.33 4.98 9.37
CA LYS A 181 11.42 4.89 10.52
C LYS A 181 11.82 5.84 11.64
N GLU A 182 13.10 5.90 11.98
CA GLU A 182 13.62 6.76 13.04
C GLU A 182 13.37 8.24 12.74
N TYR A 183 13.57 8.68 11.49
CA TYR A 183 13.24 10.04 11.05
C TYR A 183 11.75 10.33 11.12
N GLN A 184 10.89 9.43 10.65
CA GLN A 184 9.45 9.58 10.77
C GLN A 184 9.00 9.71 12.23
N ASP A 185 9.54 8.87 13.12
CA ASP A 185 9.20 8.89 14.55
C ASP A 185 9.70 10.18 15.25
N ALA A 186 10.87 10.68 14.87
CA ALA A 186 11.42 11.93 15.39
C ALA A 186 10.57 13.14 14.97
N LEU A 187 10.27 13.24 13.66
CA LEU A 187 9.42 14.30 13.13
C LEU A 187 8.00 14.25 13.71
N LYS A 188 7.42 13.07 13.84
CA LYS A 188 6.12 12.87 14.49
C LYS A 188 6.12 13.45 15.92
N LYS A 189 7.15 13.14 16.72
CA LYS A 189 7.28 13.68 18.10
C LYS A 189 7.36 15.21 18.10
N GLN A 190 8.12 15.79 17.18
CA GLN A 190 8.23 17.26 17.06
C GLN A 190 6.90 17.90 16.66
N LEU A 191 6.19 17.35 15.68
CA LEU A 191 4.88 17.86 15.25
C LEU A 191 3.84 17.78 16.36
N ILE A 192 3.80 16.68 17.10
CA ILE A 192 2.93 16.53 18.27
C ILE A 192 3.23 17.62 19.32
N HIS A 193 4.50 17.83 19.64
CA HIS A 193 4.93 18.82 20.63
C HIS A 193 4.64 20.25 20.17
N SER A 194 4.99 20.61 18.93
CA SER A 194 4.90 22.00 18.44
C SER A 194 3.49 22.44 18.08
N TYR A 195 2.63 21.52 17.63
CA TYR A 195 1.29 21.85 17.15
C TYR A 195 0.16 21.31 18.03
N GLY A 196 0.45 20.56 19.08
CA GLY A 196 -0.55 20.02 19.99
C GLY A 196 -1.44 18.94 19.37
N ILE A 197 -1.03 18.33 18.25
CA ILE A 197 -1.78 17.28 17.57
C ILE A 197 -1.64 15.95 18.30
N LYS A 198 -2.58 15.02 18.06
CA LYS A 198 -2.63 13.75 18.79
C LYS A 198 -1.87 12.65 18.06
N GLY A 199 -1.28 11.73 18.82
CA GLY A 199 -0.54 10.60 18.25
C GLY A 199 -1.39 9.64 17.39
N ASN A 200 -2.70 9.59 17.60
CA ASN A 200 -3.65 8.80 16.80
C ASN A 200 -3.94 9.41 15.41
N GLN A 201 -3.47 10.62 15.13
CA GLN A 201 -3.51 11.24 13.80
C GLN A 201 -2.39 10.72 12.88
N PHE A 202 -1.52 9.83 13.37
CA PHE A 202 -0.46 9.23 12.57
C PHE A 202 -0.70 7.74 12.37
N ILE A 203 -0.78 7.33 11.10
CA ILE A 203 -0.78 5.94 10.68
C ILE A 203 0.56 5.64 10.01
N GLN A 204 1.20 4.59 10.45
CA GLN A 204 2.45 4.11 9.86
C GLN A 204 2.24 2.69 9.33
N ASN A 205 2.34 2.54 8.03
CA ASN A 205 2.25 1.28 7.34
C ASN A 205 3.65 0.72 7.05
N HIS A 206 3.73 -0.59 6.89
CA HIS A 206 4.96 -1.27 6.51
C HIS A 206 4.63 -2.46 5.63
N ALA A 207 5.43 -2.65 4.58
CA ALA A 207 5.42 -3.85 3.77
C ALA A 207 6.86 -4.29 3.49
N SER A 208 7.11 -5.60 3.47
CA SER A 208 8.39 -6.19 3.09
C SER A 208 8.19 -7.54 2.40
N VAL A 209 9.10 -7.84 1.48
CA VAL A 209 9.24 -9.16 0.86
C VAL A 209 10.42 -9.84 1.54
N MET A 210 10.23 -11.06 2.06
CA MET A 210 11.20 -11.71 2.93
C MET A 210 12.37 -12.37 2.18
N ASP A 211 12.12 -12.83 0.93
CA ASP A 211 13.11 -13.54 0.10
C ASP A 211 13.48 -12.75 -1.17
N GLY A 212 13.15 -11.48 -1.24
CA GLY A 212 13.52 -10.62 -2.36
C GLY A 212 15.02 -10.31 -2.30
N GLU A 213 15.76 -10.60 -3.36
CA GLU A 213 17.07 -10.00 -3.55
C GLU A 213 16.90 -8.48 -3.61
N GLU A 214 17.70 -7.73 -2.85
CA GLU A 214 17.65 -6.27 -2.90
C GLU A 214 18.18 -5.80 -4.25
N ASP A 215 17.28 -5.50 -5.17
CA ASP A 215 17.63 -4.71 -6.34
C ASP A 215 17.79 -3.26 -5.91
N THR A 216 19.03 -2.81 -5.83
CA THR A 216 19.38 -1.44 -5.41
C THR A 216 18.90 -0.37 -6.39
N THR A 217 18.44 -0.78 -7.58
CA THR A 217 17.92 0.11 -8.62
C THR A 217 16.40 0.26 -8.57
N SER A 218 15.70 -0.50 -7.72
CA SER A 218 14.24 -0.39 -7.62
C SER A 218 13.84 0.95 -7.03
N THR A 219 13.09 1.72 -7.79
CA THR A 219 12.43 2.93 -7.31
C THR A 219 11.35 2.55 -6.31
N SER A 220 11.41 3.11 -5.12
CA SER A 220 10.37 2.95 -4.10
C SER A 220 9.08 3.62 -4.59
N PHE A 221 8.02 2.85 -4.81
CA PHE A 221 6.69 3.30 -5.23
C PHE A 221 5.80 3.78 -4.08
N PHE A 222 6.29 3.92 -2.88
CA PHE A 222 5.51 4.28 -1.71
C PHE A 222 6.05 5.53 -1.03
#